data_57176170fc61a34b37e14766ff7dbfb9
#
_entry.id   57176170fc61a34b37e14766ff7dbfb9
#
_cell.length_a   1.000
_cell.length_b   1.000
_cell.length_c   1.000
_cell.angle_alpha   90.00
_cell.angle_beta   90.00
_cell.angle_gamma   90.00
#
_symmetry.space_group_name_H-M   'P 1'
#
loop_
_entity.id
_entity.type
_entity.pdbx_description
1 polymer ?
#
loop_
_entity_poly.entity_id
_entity_poly.type
_entity_poly.pdbx_seq_one_letter_code
_entity_poly.pdbx_strand_id
1 'polypeptide(L)'
;MRHYQSFFNILVLGVAASCASFAQAQDVIGNIDANANADSQADAKADVTTWGLGLGVGVQRSPYRDYGNKTGVLPILLYNGKYFRVAGTTADFKLGSVSQFDFTLRAKYSNDGYKSGDATILNGMDERKDGFWLGGSAAWRAPFAKFTLEWLKAAGNSDGQTVKLGAERGFTVGRVKLTPHLGVTWMNNDYVNYYYGVKSTEVRSTRAAYTGKSTTNASVGLRTDYSLTAAQSMFLDLSVTHYGSGITDSPLVDRSTAPGLRLGYIYKF
;
A
#
# COMPACT_ATOMS: atom_id res chain seq x y z
N MET A 1 30.41 -7.44 25.51
CA MET A 1 29.22 -6.66 25.10
C MET A 1 29.48 -5.60 24.02
N ARG A 2 30.56 -5.64 23.25
CA ARG A 2 30.92 -4.60 22.26
C ARG A 2 30.75 -5.00 20.77
N HIS A 3 30.36 -6.22 20.47
CA HIS A 3 30.26 -6.71 19.07
C HIS A 3 28.85 -6.68 18.45
N TYR A 4 27.77 -6.40 19.21
CA TYR A 4 26.40 -6.39 18.68
C TYR A 4 25.99 -5.07 18.03
N GLN A 5 26.65 -3.94 18.32
CA GLN A 5 26.28 -2.64 17.74
C GLN A 5 26.73 -2.44 16.30
N SER A 6 27.81 -3.12 15.87
CA SER A 6 28.34 -2.96 14.50
C SER A 6 27.49 -3.65 13.43
N PHE A 7 26.81 -4.74 13.77
CA PHE A 7 25.95 -5.45 12.80
C PHE A 7 24.64 -4.73 12.48
N PHE A 8 24.10 -4.00 13.45
CA PHE A 8 22.85 -3.27 13.27
C PHE A 8 22.99 -2.07 12.32
N ASN A 9 24.12 -1.37 12.39
CA ASN A 9 24.39 -0.21 11.53
C ASN A 9 24.67 -0.59 10.06
N ILE A 10 25.22 -1.77 9.81
CA ILE A 10 25.53 -2.23 8.43
C ILE A 10 24.25 -2.70 7.73
N LEU A 11 23.30 -3.30 8.45
CA LEU A 11 22.04 -3.77 7.89
C LEU A 11 21.11 -2.62 7.47
N VAL A 12 21.08 -1.52 8.23
CA VAL A 12 20.27 -0.34 7.95
C VAL A 12 20.81 0.45 6.74
N LEU A 13 22.14 0.54 6.58
CA LEU A 13 22.75 1.22 5.43
C LEU A 13 22.66 0.41 4.13
N GLY A 14 22.69 -0.92 4.20
CA GLY A 14 22.61 -1.79 3.02
C GLY A 14 21.22 -1.80 2.36
N VAL A 15 20.15 -1.61 3.14
CA VAL A 15 18.77 -1.55 2.61
C VAL A 15 18.49 -0.20 1.95
N ALA A 16 19.10 0.88 2.41
CA ALA A 16 18.89 2.22 1.84
C ALA A 16 19.55 2.42 0.46
N ALA A 17 20.65 1.75 0.19
CA ALA A 17 21.42 1.93 -1.06
C ALA A 17 20.85 1.13 -2.26
N SER A 18 20.11 0.05 -2.02
CA SER A 18 19.51 -0.78 -3.08
C SER A 18 18.09 -0.31 -3.49
N CYS A 19 17.48 0.61 -2.74
CA CYS A 19 16.12 1.10 -3.03
C CYS A 19 16.03 2.05 -4.24
N ALA A 20 17.14 2.64 -4.68
CA ALA A 20 17.10 3.65 -5.74
C ALA A 20 16.81 3.08 -7.16
N SER A 21 17.04 1.78 -7.40
CA SER A 21 16.81 1.16 -8.71
C SER A 21 15.47 0.40 -8.82
N PHE A 22 14.71 0.27 -7.73
CA PHE A 22 13.45 -0.48 -7.66
C PHE A 22 12.22 0.42 -7.55
N ALA A 23 12.38 1.73 -7.65
CA ALA A 23 11.33 2.71 -7.39
C ALA A 23 10.09 2.59 -8.30
N GLN A 24 10.20 1.97 -9.47
CA GLN A 24 9.07 1.80 -10.40
C GLN A 24 8.17 0.60 -10.09
N ALA A 25 8.62 -0.27 -9.18
CA ALA A 25 7.95 -1.55 -8.90
C ALA A 25 6.95 -1.51 -7.75
N GLN A 26 6.94 -0.46 -6.94
CA GLN A 26 6.31 -0.47 -5.62
C GLN A 26 4.84 -0.05 -5.56
N ASP A 27 4.34 0.70 -6.55
CA ASP A 27 2.94 1.17 -6.59
C ASP A 27 1.91 0.05 -6.57
N VAL A 28 2.25 -1.04 -7.21
CA VAL A 28 1.34 -2.17 -7.39
C VAL A 28 1.30 -3.05 -6.14
N ILE A 29 2.38 -3.04 -5.34
CA ILE A 29 2.55 -3.93 -4.19
C ILE A 29 2.42 -3.19 -2.86
N GLY A 30 2.58 -1.86 -2.84
CA GLY A 30 2.55 -1.03 -1.63
C GLY A 30 1.24 -1.04 -0.83
N ASN A 31 0.17 -1.53 -1.44
CA ASN A 31 -1.11 -1.83 -0.77
C ASN A 31 -1.28 -3.31 -0.39
N ILE A 32 -0.18 -4.06 -0.26
CA ILE A 32 -0.27 -5.32 0.49
C ILE A 32 -0.66 -4.90 1.90
N ASP A 33 -1.95 -5.00 2.22
CA ASP A 33 -2.39 -4.93 3.61
C ASP A 33 -1.71 -6.09 4.32
N ALA A 34 -0.57 -5.78 4.92
CA ALA A 34 0.20 -6.70 5.73
C ALA A 34 -0.60 -7.29 6.89
N ASN A 35 -1.76 -6.69 7.16
CA ASN A 35 -2.72 -7.15 8.13
C ASN A 35 -3.21 -8.58 7.85
N ALA A 36 -3.46 -8.96 6.60
CA ALA A 36 -4.03 -10.28 6.31
C ALA A 36 -3.12 -11.45 6.70
N ASN A 37 -1.78 -11.28 6.67
CA ASN A 37 -0.84 -12.35 7.02
C ASN A 37 -0.32 -12.29 8.46
N ALA A 38 -0.24 -11.10 9.06
CA ALA A 38 0.23 -10.95 10.44
C ALA A 38 -0.86 -11.35 11.45
N ASP A 39 -2.13 -11.08 11.14
CA ASP A 39 -3.22 -11.33 12.07
C ASP A 39 -3.65 -12.80 12.16
N SER A 40 -3.39 -13.62 11.14
CA SER A 40 -3.75 -15.05 11.20
C SER A 40 -2.90 -15.88 12.18
N GLN A 41 -1.81 -15.33 12.72
CA GLN A 41 -0.95 -15.99 13.71
C GLN A 41 -0.74 -15.13 14.98
N ALA A 42 -1.16 -13.87 15.02
CA ALA A 42 -1.01 -13.00 16.19
C ALA A 42 -1.96 -13.37 17.34
N ASP A 43 -3.01 -14.13 17.06
CA ASP A 43 -3.97 -14.55 18.09
C ASP A 43 -3.44 -15.63 19.05
N ALA A 44 -2.25 -16.22 18.77
CA ALA A 44 -1.78 -17.36 19.57
C ALA A 44 -0.71 -17.05 20.62
N LYS A 45 0.05 -15.96 20.56
CA LYS A 45 1.01 -15.52 21.61
C LYS A 45 1.56 -14.12 21.31
N ALA A 46 1.19 -13.13 22.12
CA ALA A 46 1.61 -11.73 22.01
C ALA A 46 3.14 -11.48 22.17
N ASP A 47 3.91 -12.48 22.57
CA ASP A 47 5.34 -12.36 22.92
C ASP A 47 6.31 -13.03 21.92
N VAL A 48 5.82 -13.65 20.83
CA VAL A 48 6.72 -14.28 19.87
C VAL A 48 7.01 -13.32 18.72
N THR A 49 8.25 -12.87 18.64
CA THR A 49 8.76 -12.10 17.51
C THR A 49 8.85 -13.01 16.28
N THR A 50 8.20 -12.63 15.19
CA THR A 50 8.25 -13.37 13.93
C THR A 50 8.93 -12.53 12.86
N TRP A 51 9.77 -13.17 12.05
CA TRP A 51 10.43 -12.61 10.90
C TRP A 51 10.01 -13.33 9.63
N GLY A 52 10.03 -12.63 8.53
CA GLY A 52 9.83 -13.24 7.23
C GLY A 52 10.44 -12.41 6.13
N LEU A 53 10.94 -13.10 5.12
CA LEU A 53 11.43 -12.52 3.89
C LEU A 53 10.65 -13.09 2.72
N GLY A 54 10.39 -12.28 1.73
CA GLY A 54 9.65 -12.71 0.57
C GLY A 54 9.93 -11.88 -0.67
N LEU A 55 9.31 -12.28 -1.75
CA LEU A 55 9.30 -11.57 -3.00
C LEU A 55 7.86 -11.51 -3.51
N GLY A 56 7.46 -10.34 -3.96
CA GLY A 56 6.15 -10.11 -4.57
C GLY A 56 6.28 -9.50 -5.95
N VAL A 57 5.34 -9.85 -6.81
CA VAL A 57 5.14 -9.19 -8.10
C VAL A 57 3.70 -8.70 -8.18
N GLY A 58 3.50 -7.57 -8.84
CA GLY A 58 2.18 -7.03 -9.02
C GLY A 58 2.00 -6.36 -10.36
N VAL A 59 0.77 -6.37 -10.84
CA VAL A 59 0.33 -5.67 -12.04
C VAL A 59 -0.97 -4.96 -11.70
N GLN A 60 -1.05 -3.67 -12.01
CA GLN A 60 -2.26 -2.89 -11.85
C GLN A 60 -2.48 -2.01 -13.09
N ARG A 61 -3.72 -1.94 -13.54
CA ARG A 61 -4.07 -1.00 -14.59
C ARG A 61 -3.98 0.42 -14.05
N SER A 62 -3.19 1.27 -14.73
CA SER A 62 -3.09 2.68 -14.37
C SER A 62 -4.38 3.43 -14.78
N PRO A 63 -4.87 4.39 -13.98
CA PRO A 63 -5.97 5.26 -14.40
C PRO A 63 -5.53 6.29 -15.45
N TYR A 64 -4.22 6.61 -15.51
CA TYR A 64 -3.72 7.60 -16.45
C TYR A 64 -3.84 7.12 -17.89
N ARG A 65 -4.27 8.04 -18.76
CA ARG A 65 -4.37 7.83 -20.20
C ARG A 65 -3.01 7.45 -20.77
N ASP A 66 -2.99 6.48 -21.67
CA ASP A 66 -1.79 5.99 -22.37
C ASP A 66 -0.71 5.36 -21.50
N TYR A 67 -0.92 5.25 -20.18
CA TYR A 67 0.07 4.66 -19.26
C TYR A 67 0.11 3.12 -19.32
N GLY A 68 -1.02 2.48 -19.67
CA GLY A 68 -1.07 1.02 -19.69
C GLY A 68 -1.13 0.38 -18.31
N ASN A 69 -0.31 -0.63 -18.08
CA ASN A 69 -0.19 -1.33 -16.78
C ASN A 69 1.06 -0.87 -16.04
N LYS A 70 0.91 -0.57 -14.77
CA LYS A 70 2.04 -0.49 -13.85
C LYS A 70 2.38 -1.91 -13.38
N THR A 71 3.64 -2.31 -13.52
CA THR A 71 4.15 -3.62 -13.09
C THR A 71 5.28 -3.40 -12.11
N GLY A 72 5.34 -4.22 -11.06
CA GLY A 72 6.35 -4.07 -10.07
C GLY A 72 6.81 -5.37 -9.43
N VAL A 73 8.06 -5.40 -8.97
CA VAL A 73 8.64 -6.46 -8.14
C VAL A 73 9.10 -5.82 -6.83
N LEU A 74 8.71 -6.41 -5.70
CA LEU A 74 9.05 -5.88 -4.38
C LEU A 74 9.60 -6.98 -3.47
N PRO A 75 10.78 -6.78 -2.87
CA PRO A 75 11.20 -7.55 -1.72
C PRO A 75 10.25 -7.28 -0.54
N ILE A 76 9.75 -8.33 0.07
CA ILE A 76 8.81 -8.27 1.20
C ILE A 76 9.58 -8.57 2.48
N LEU A 77 9.72 -7.58 3.34
CA LEU A 77 10.18 -7.77 4.72
C LEU A 77 8.94 -7.85 5.62
N LEU A 78 8.84 -8.93 6.39
CA LEU A 78 7.87 -9.05 7.47
C LEU A 78 8.60 -9.07 8.81
N TYR A 79 8.14 -8.26 9.71
CA TYR A 79 8.54 -8.27 11.11
C TYR A 79 7.32 -8.03 11.98
N ASN A 80 7.09 -8.85 12.95
CA ASN A 80 6.05 -8.64 13.94
C ASN A 80 6.61 -8.90 15.33
N GLY A 81 6.88 -7.84 16.08
CA GLY A 81 7.35 -7.86 17.45
C GLY A 81 6.35 -7.22 18.40
N LYS A 82 6.73 -7.08 19.66
CA LYS A 82 5.87 -6.51 20.71
C LYS A 82 5.39 -5.10 20.39
N TYR A 83 6.29 -4.21 19.97
CA TYR A 83 6.00 -2.78 19.75
C TYR A 83 5.94 -2.38 18.27
N PHE A 84 6.63 -3.11 17.41
CA PHE A 84 6.76 -2.77 15.99
C PHE A 84 6.25 -3.90 15.11
N ARG A 85 5.66 -3.50 14.00
CA ARG A 85 5.36 -4.37 12.87
C ARG A 85 5.85 -3.72 11.60
N VAL A 86 6.49 -4.48 10.74
CA VAL A 86 6.87 -4.07 9.38
C VAL A 86 6.29 -5.06 8.41
N ALA A 87 5.72 -4.56 7.32
CA ALA A 87 5.26 -5.41 6.25
C ALA A 87 5.30 -4.67 4.92
N GLY A 88 6.20 -5.12 4.05
CA GLY A 88 6.49 -4.44 2.80
C GLY A 88 6.93 -2.99 3.03
N THR A 89 6.14 -2.04 2.51
CA THR A 89 6.42 -0.59 2.62
C THR A 89 5.77 0.09 3.82
N THR A 90 5.15 -0.67 4.72
CA THR A 90 4.43 -0.14 5.90
C THR A 90 5.14 -0.54 7.17
N ALA A 91 5.35 0.42 8.07
CA ALA A 91 5.84 0.23 9.42
C ALA A 91 4.83 0.78 10.43
N ASP A 92 4.48 -0.03 11.41
CA ASP A 92 3.54 0.33 12.48
C ASP A 92 4.23 0.29 13.85
N PHE A 93 4.00 1.30 14.65
CA PHE A 93 4.26 1.28 16.08
C PHE A 93 2.96 0.99 16.83
N LYS A 94 2.91 -0.12 17.56
CA LYS A 94 1.74 -0.58 18.30
C LYS A 94 1.56 0.25 19.56
N LEU A 95 0.46 1.00 19.64
CA LEU A 95 0.11 1.79 20.84
C LEU A 95 -0.54 0.93 21.94
N GLY A 96 -1.14 -0.20 21.52
CA GLY A 96 -1.81 -1.15 22.40
C GLY A 96 -3.19 -1.51 21.91
N SER A 97 -3.85 -2.37 22.70
CA SER A 97 -5.20 -2.86 22.43
C SER A 97 -6.13 -2.54 23.59
N VAL A 98 -7.35 -2.14 23.28
CA VAL A 98 -8.41 -1.93 24.26
C VAL A 98 -9.64 -2.74 23.82
N SER A 99 -9.98 -3.77 24.57
CA SER A 99 -11.01 -4.75 24.15
C SER A 99 -10.67 -5.36 22.79
N GLN A 100 -11.52 -5.17 21.79
CA GLN A 100 -11.35 -5.66 20.42
C GLN A 100 -10.74 -4.63 19.47
N PHE A 101 -10.25 -3.51 20.00
CA PHE A 101 -9.65 -2.43 19.21
C PHE A 101 -8.13 -2.41 19.38
N ASP A 102 -7.41 -2.36 18.26
CA ASP A 102 -5.96 -2.18 18.20
C ASP A 102 -5.65 -0.81 17.61
N PHE A 103 -4.68 -0.11 18.20
CA PHE A 103 -4.26 1.23 17.77
C PHE A 103 -2.79 1.22 17.38
N THR A 104 -2.48 1.86 16.26
CA THR A 104 -1.10 1.98 15.77
C THR A 104 -0.81 3.38 15.26
N LEU A 105 0.45 3.82 15.41
CA LEU A 105 1.01 4.87 14.56
C LEU A 105 1.61 4.21 13.32
N ARG A 106 1.43 4.82 12.16
CA ARG A 106 1.80 4.23 10.87
C ARG A 106 2.70 5.16 10.08
N ALA A 107 3.77 4.58 9.56
CA ALA A 107 4.57 5.15 8.49
C ALA A 107 4.45 4.25 7.26
N LYS A 108 4.15 4.83 6.11
CA LYS A 108 3.98 4.11 4.85
C LYS A 108 4.75 4.82 3.75
N TYR A 109 5.45 4.08 2.91
CA TYR A 109 5.98 4.61 1.66
C TYR A 109 5.02 4.24 0.53
N SER A 110 4.60 5.26 -0.23
CA SER A 110 3.66 5.12 -1.35
C SER A 110 4.31 5.60 -2.63
N ASN A 111 4.05 4.88 -3.72
CA ASN A 111 4.58 5.14 -5.05
C ASN A 111 3.46 5.60 -5.98
N ASP A 112 2.69 6.58 -5.54
CA ASP A 112 1.60 7.17 -6.32
C ASP A 112 2.11 8.14 -7.41
N GLY A 113 3.43 8.39 -7.42
CA GLY A 113 4.09 9.32 -8.31
C GLY A 113 4.17 8.87 -9.77
N TYR A 114 4.60 9.81 -10.63
CA TYR A 114 4.88 9.56 -12.03
C TYR A 114 5.93 10.54 -12.57
N LYS A 115 6.56 10.17 -13.69
CA LYS A 115 7.47 11.01 -14.46
C LYS A 115 6.85 11.40 -15.80
N SER A 116 7.33 12.51 -16.34
CA SER A 116 6.87 13.02 -17.65
C SER A 116 6.94 11.99 -18.78
N GLY A 117 7.91 11.08 -18.76
CA GLY A 117 8.10 10.05 -19.79
C GLY A 117 7.29 8.77 -19.61
N ASP A 118 6.53 8.63 -18.51
CA ASP A 118 5.84 7.37 -18.20
C ASP A 118 4.62 7.10 -19.10
N ALA A 119 4.01 8.16 -19.66
CA ALA A 119 2.90 8.08 -20.61
C ALA A 119 2.85 9.31 -21.51
N THR A 120 2.28 9.18 -22.71
CA THR A 120 2.16 10.29 -23.67
C THR A 120 1.40 11.47 -23.09
N ILE A 121 0.32 11.24 -22.37
CA ILE A 121 -0.46 12.29 -21.72
C ILE A 121 0.33 13.08 -20.68
N LEU A 122 1.36 12.47 -20.07
CA LEU A 122 2.18 13.06 -19.03
C LEU A 122 3.37 13.87 -19.59
N ASN A 123 3.64 13.84 -20.90
CA ASN A 123 4.75 14.57 -21.50
C ASN A 123 4.68 16.06 -21.17
N GLY A 124 5.76 16.59 -20.54
CA GLY A 124 5.87 17.98 -20.12
C GLY A 124 5.07 18.32 -18.87
N MET A 125 4.60 17.34 -18.11
CA MET A 125 4.19 17.51 -16.72
C MET A 125 5.42 17.58 -15.82
N ASP A 126 5.31 18.30 -14.73
CA ASP A 126 6.28 18.18 -13.63
C ASP A 126 6.19 16.75 -13.06
N GLU A 127 7.33 16.23 -12.61
CA GLU A 127 7.36 14.95 -11.89
C GLU A 127 6.52 15.02 -10.62
N ARG A 128 5.68 14.02 -10.39
CA ARG A 128 5.00 13.82 -9.10
C ARG A 128 5.75 12.73 -8.36
N LYS A 129 6.37 13.13 -7.25
CA LYS A 129 7.24 12.24 -6.48
C LYS A 129 6.44 11.28 -5.62
N ASP A 130 7.00 10.11 -5.48
CA ASP A 130 6.64 9.18 -4.42
C ASP A 130 6.96 9.77 -3.05
N GLY A 131 6.39 9.23 -1.99
CA GLY A 131 6.64 9.82 -0.68
C GLY A 131 6.25 8.97 0.51
N PHE A 132 6.71 9.45 1.67
CA PHE A 132 6.31 8.90 2.96
C PHE A 132 4.99 9.52 3.40
N TRP A 133 4.20 8.69 4.06
CA TRP A 133 2.93 9.02 4.66
C TRP A 133 2.98 8.64 6.12
N LEU A 134 2.54 9.55 6.98
CA LEU A 134 2.54 9.37 8.44
C LEU A 134 1.13 9.56 8.97
N GLY A 135 0.76 8.76 9.96
CA GLY A 135 -0.55 8.88 10.57
C GLY A 135 -0.83 7.78 11.57
N GLY A 136 -2.06 7.31 11.59
CA GLY A 136 -2.48 6.28 12.52
C GLY A 136 -3.56 5.37 11.96
N SER A 137 -3.75 4.24 12.62
CA SER A 137 -4.77 3.27 12.27
C SER A 137 -5.41 2.69 13.54
N ALA A 138 -6.70 2.44 13.45
CA ALA A 138 -7.48 1.71 14.44
C ALA A 138 -8.10 0.50 13.76
N ALA A 139 -7.94 -0.69 14.32
CA ALA A 139 -8.55 -1.92 13.85
C ALA A 139 -9.54 -2.45 14.88
N TRP A 140 -10.75 -2.77 14.46
CA TRP A 140 -11.77 -3.44 15.26
C TRP A 140 -11.93 -4.88 14.81
N ARG A 141 -11.67 -5.82 15.72
CA ARG A 141 -11.82 -7.26 15.48
C ARG A 141 -13.20 -7.73 15.95
N ALA A 142 -14.20 -7.51 15.10
CA ALA A 142 -15.55 -8.04 15.37
C ALA A 142 -15.58 -9.57 15.13
N PRO A 143 -16.54 -10.30 15.77
CA PRO A 143 -16.63 -11.77 15.61
C PRO A 143 -16.84 -12.23 14.15
N PHE A 144 -17.38 -11.36 13.31
CA PHE A 144 -17.75 -11.70 11.93
C PHE A 144 -16.83 -11.08 10.87
N ALA A 145 -16.06 -10.03 11.20
CA ALA A 145 -15.13 -9.36 10.28
C ALA A 145 -14.17 -8.47 11.05
N LYS A 146 -13.05 -8.11 10.42
CA LYS A 146 -12.14 -7.06 10.88
C LYS A 146 -12.40 -5.79 10.10
N PHE A 147 -12.54 -4.68 10.82
CA PHE A 147 -12.66 -3.34 10.26
C PHE A 147 -11.41 -2.53 10.58
N THR A 148 -10.97 -1.71 9.64
CA THR A 148 -9.78 -0.86 9.83
C THR A 148 -10.12 0.56 9.39
N LEU A 149 -9.83 1.53 10.26
CA LEU A 149 -9.82 2.95 9.93
C LEU A 149 -8.36 3.41 9.93
N GLU A 150 -7.92 4.01 8.84
CA GLU A 150 -6.58 4.56 8.68
C GLU A 150 -6.68 6.03 8.27
N TRP A 151 -5.92 6.90 8.90
CA TRP A 151 -5.70 8.26 8.46
C TRP A 151 -4.21 8.48 8.23
N LEU A 152 -3.84 9.01 7.07
CA LEU A 152 -2.47 9.32 6.70
C LEU A 152 -2.37 10.72 6.09
N LYS A 153 -1.27 11.41 6.40
CA LYS A 153 -0.85 12.66 5.79
C LYS A 153 0.50 12.48 5.11
N ALA A 154 0.65 13.05 3.92
CA ALA A 154 1.92 13.06 3.20
C ALA A 154 2.99 13.82 3.99
N ALA A 155 4.20 13.26 4.03
CA ALA A 155 5.36 13.84 4.69
C ALA A 155 6.34 14.36 3.63
N GLY A 156 6.15 15.60 3.18
CA GLY A 156 7.13 16.32 2.36
C GLY A 156 6.65 16.78 0.99
N ASN A 157 6.30 15.88 0.07
CA ASN A 157 6.09 16.26 -1.34
C ASN A 157 4.72 16.90 -1.64
N SER A 158 3.74 16.67 -0.80
CA SER A 158 2.39 17.25 -0.92
C SER A 158 1.78 17.49 0.47
N ASP A 159 0.65 18.20 0.51
CA ASP A 159 -0.20 18.32 1.70
C ASP A 159 -1.38 17.32 1.66
N GLY A 160 -1.22 16.27 0.87
CA GLY A 160 -2.22 15.22 0.69
C GLY A 160 -2.58 14.54 2.00
N GLN A 161 -3.87 14.24 2.17
CA GLN A 161 -4.41 13.46 3.27
C GLN A 161 -5.34 12.38 2.72
N THR A 162 -5.30 11.21 3.35
CA THR A 162 -6.19 10.09 3.03
C THR A 162 -6.83 9.54 4.28
N VAL A 163 -8.10 9.14 4.15
CA VAL A 163 -8.82 8.36 5.16
C VAL A 163 -9.33 7.09 4.50
N LYS A 164 -8.89 5.95 4.98
CA LYS A 164 -9.32 4.64 4.47
C LYS A 164 -10.14 3.90 5.52
N LEU A 165 -11.31 3.43 5.11
CA LEU A 165 -12.10 2.45 5.83
C LEU A 165 -12.04 1.13 5.08
N GLY A 166 -11.63 0.07 5.76
CA GLY A 166 -11.53 -1.28 5.22
C GLY A 166 -12.34 -2.28 6.01
N ALA A 167 -12.80 -3.34 5.34
CA ALA A 167 -13.39 -4.51 5.99
C ALA A 167 -12.88 -5.79 5.31
N GLU A 168 -12.56 -6.81 6.11
CA GLU A 168 -12.07 -8.08 5.63
C GLU A 168 -12.55 -9.24 6.51
N ARG A 169 -12.65 -10.43 5.92
CA ARG A 169 -12.96 -11.66 6.66
C ARG A 169 -12.18 -12.84 6.09
N GLY A 170 -11.40 -13.51 6.92
CA GLY A 170 -10.67 -14.72 6.54
C GLY A 170 -11.49 -15.99 6.72
N PHE A 171 -11.41 -16.88 5.74
CA PHE A 171 -11.98 -18.23 5.76
C PHE A 171 -10.86 -19.23 5.49
N THR A 172 -10.59 -20.15 6.43
CA THR A 172 -9.52 -21.13 6.27
C THR A 172 -10.10 -22.51 5.99
N VAL A 173 -9.67 -23.14 4.89
CA VAL A 173 -10.03 -24.49 4.51
C VAL A 173 -8.75 -25.25 4.19
N GLY A 174 -8.33 -26.12 5.09
CA GLY A 174 -7.07 -26.84 4.99
C GLY A 174 -5.86 -25.90 4.97
N ARG A 175 -5.11 -25.92 3.86
CA ARG A 175 -3.93 -25.05 3.67
C ARG A 175 -4.23 -23.72 2.98
N VAL A 176 -5.48 -23.50 2.59
CA VAL A 176 -5.92 -22.31 1.88
C VAL A 176 -6.64 -21.38 2.84
N LYS A 177 -6.26 -20.11 2.87
CA LYS A 177 -7.02 -19.02 3.51
C LYS A 177 -7.52 -18.09 2.43
N LEU A 178 -8.83 -17.91 2.35
CA LEU A 178 -9.49 -16.95 1.48
C LEU A 178 -9.89 -15.73 2.31
N THR A 179 -9.53 -14.54 1.84
CA THR A 179 -9.82 -13.30 2.53
C THR A 179 -10.44 -12.29 1.54
N PRO A 180 -11.78 -12.33 1.34
CA PRO A 180 -12.46 -11.22 0.69
C PRO A 180 -12.26 -9.94 1.50
N HIS A 181 -12.03 -8.84 0.79
CA HIS A 181 -11.82 -7.53 1.38
C HIS A 181 -12.48 -6.44 0.54
N LEU A 182 -12.88 -5.38 1.20
CA LEU A 182 -13.41 -4.18 0.58
C LEU A 182 -12.86 -2.95 1.29
N GLY A 183 -12.83 -1.83 0.59
CA GLY A 183 -12.32 -0.59 1.13
C GLY A 183 -12.92 0.63 0.46
N VAL A 184 -12.99 1.70 1.23
CA VAL A 184 -13.34 3.03 0.75
C VAL A 184 -12.23 3.98 1.21
N THR A 185 -11.67 4.75 0.27
CA THR A 185 -10.58 5.69 0.56
C THR A 185 -10.99 7.07 0.11
N TRP A 186 -11.16 7.98 1.07
CA TRP A 186 -11.30 9.41 0.81
C TRP A 186 -9.93 10.07 0.70
N MET A 187 -9.80 11.00 -0.24
CA MET A 187 -8.60 11.80 -0.48
C MET A 187 -8.98 13.28 -0.52
N ASN A 188 -8.18 14.14 0.12
CA ASN A 188 -8.41 15.57 0.11
C ASN A 188 -8.05 16.22 -1.25
N ASN A 189 -8.38 17.49 -1.40
CA ASN A 189 -8.07 18.27 -2.61
C ASN A 189 -6.58 18.28 -2.93
N ASP A 190 -5.72 18.39 -1.92
CA ASP A 190 -4.28 18.50 -2.10
C ASP A 190 -3.68 17.23 -2.67
N TYR A 191 -4.16 16.04 -2.20
CA TYR A 191 -3.80 14.75 -2.79
C TYR A 191 -4.19 14.70 -4.27
N VAL A 192 -5.46 14.99 -4.56
CA VAL A 192 -5.98 14.88 -5.93
C VAL A 192 -5.32 15.91 -6.83
N ASN A 193 -5.12 17.14 -6.35
CA ASN A 193 -4.47 18.19 -7.12
C ASN A 193 -2.99 17.87 -7.38
N TYR A 194 -2.28 17.28 -6.41
CA TYR A 194 -0.89 16.89 -6.59
C TYR A 194 -0.72 15.80 -7.67
N TYR A 195 -1.50 14.74 -7.61
CA TYR A 195 -1.32 13.59 -8.52
C TYR A 195 -2.11 13.73 -9.83
N TYR A 196 -3.28 14.35 -9.81
CA TYR A 196 -4.21 14.40 -10.95
C TYR A 196 -4.50 15.83 -11.44
N GLY A 197 -3.96 16.87 -10.80
CA GLY A 197 -4.07 18.24 -11.23
C GLY A 197 -3.22 18.54 -12.47
N VAL A 198 -3.65 19.55 -13.25
CA VAL A 198 -2.92 20.09 -14.39
C VAL A 198 -2.76 21.60 -14.16
N LYS A 199 -1.52 22.05 -13.89
CA LYS A 199 -1.20 23.46 -13.70
C LYS A 199 -1.37 24.25 -15.01
N SER A 200 -1.53 25.56 -14.94
CA SER A 200 -1.60 26.43 -16.13
C SER A 200 -0.37 26.28 -17.03
N THR A 201 0.81 26.07 -16.46
CA THR A 201 2.07 25.84 -17.19
C THR A 201 2.15 24.47 -17.86
N GLU A 202 1.32 23.53 -17.46
CA GLU A 202 1.27 22.15 -17.97
C GLU A 202 0.18 21.96 -19.03
N VAL A 203 -0.63 22.99 -19.31
CA VAL A 203 -1.72 22.94 -20.31
C VAL A 203 -1.19 22.71 -21.72
N ARG A 204 -1.89 21.90 -22.48
CA ARG A 204 -1.67 21.62 -23.91
C ARG A 204 -3.02 21.48 -24.63
N SER A 205 -3.02 21.44 -25.96
CA SER A 205 -4.24 21.29 -26.76
C SER A 205 -5.05 20.03 -26.39
N THR A 206 -4.40 18.96 -25.95
CA THR A 206 -5.01 17.67 -25.55
C THR A 206 -5.20 17.53 -24.05
N ARG A 207 -4.78 18.55 -23.25
CA ARG A 207 -4.76 18.48 -21.80
C ARG A 207 -5.10 19.85 -21.20
N ALA A 208 -6.36 20.03 -20.84
CA ALA A 208 -6.86 21.27 -20.23
C ALA A 208 -6.34 21.42 -18.79
N ALA A 209 -6.37 22.64 -18.26
CA ALA A 209 -6.11 22.88 -16.83
C ALA A 209 -7.14 22.13 -15.98
N TYR A 210 -6.67 21.58 -14.85
CA TYR A 210 -7.54 20.87 -13.91
C TYR A 210 -7.07 21.11 -12.48
N THR A 211 -7.98 21.57 -11.64
CA THR A 211 -7.76 21.65 -10.18
C THR A 211 -8.45 20.49 -9.51
N GLY A 212 -7.66 19.66 -8.84
CA GLY A 212 -8.14 18.47 -8.14
C GLY A 212 -9.13 18.81 -7.03
N LYS A 213 -10.20 18.01 -6.93
CA LYS A 213 -11.21 18.09 -5.86
C LYS A 213 -11.12 16.82 -5.02
N SER A 214 -11.48 16.94 -3.73
CA SER A 214 -11.58 15.78 -2.86
C SER A 214 -12.48 14.72 -3.48
N THR A 215 -12.11 13.45 -3.29
CA THR A 215 -12.82 12.34 -3.91
C THR A 215 -12.76 11.10 -3.03
N THR A 216 -13.58 10.12 -3.38
CA THR A 216 -13.64 8.83 -2.70
C THR A 216 -13.52 7.72 -3.72
N ASN A 217 -12.56 6.81 -3.51
CA ASN A 217 -12.41 5.58 -4.28
C ASN A 217 -12.99 4.42 -3.50
N ALA A 218 -13.56 3.45 -4.20
CA ALA A 218 -14.02 2.19 -3.63
C ALA A 218 -13.22 1.02 -4.21
N SER A 219 -12.91 0.03 -3.39
CA SER A 219 -12.17 -1.15 -3.80
C SER A 219 -12.82 -2.43 -3.27
N VAL A 220 -12.69 -3.51 -4.04
CA VAL A 220 -13.08 -4.86 -3.64
C VAL A 220 -12.01 -5.82 -4.14
N GLY A 221 -11.75 -6.87 -3.37
CA GLY A 221 -10.79 -7.88 -3.75
C GLY A 221 -10.95 -9.20 -3.01
N LEU A 222 -10.17 -10.16 -3.45
CA LEU A 222 -10.04 -11.48 -2.85
C LEU A 222 -8.56 -11.84 -2.77
N ARG A 223 -8.09 -12.02 -1.54
CA ARG A 223 -6.77 -12.58 -1.29
C ARG A 223 -6.90 -14.07 -0.97
N THR A 224 -6.02 -14.84 -1.59
CA THR A 224 -5.85 -16.28 -1.35
C THR A 224 -4.44 -16.50 -0.85
N ASP A 225 -4.30 -17.01 0.38
CA ASP A 225 -3.02 -17.43 0.93
C ASP A 225 -2.97 -18.95 0.95
N TYR A 226 -1.85 -19.54 0.50
CA TYR A 226 -1.59 -20.97 0.50
C TYR A 226 -0.37 -21.29 1.35
N SER A 227 -0.55 -22.08 2.41
CA SER A 227 0.54 -22.54 3.27
C SER A 227 1.20 -23.77 2.68
N LEU A 228 2.40 -23.59 2.09
CA LEU A 228 3.22 -24.69 1.56
C LEU A 228 3.76 -25.57 2.71
N THR A 229 4.32 -24.91 3.73
CA THR A 229 4.79 -25.49 4.99
C THR A 229 4.44 -24.56 6.15
N ALA A 230 4.84 -24.88 7.37
CA ALA A 230 4.70 -23.96 8.52
C ALA A 230 5.48 -22.65 8.33
N ALA A 231 6.61 -22.69 7.60
CA ALA A 231 7.48 -21.55 7.36
C ALA A 231 7.24 -20.88 6.00
N GLN A 232 6.59 -21.53 5.04
CA GLN A 232 6.50 -21.08 3.65
C GLN A 232 5.06 -20.85 3.24
N SER A 233 4.78 -19.71 2.66
CA SER A 233 3.46 -19.37 2.12
C SER A 233 3.56 -18.63 0.79
N MET A 234 2.54 -18.80 -0.03
CA MET A 234 2.31 -17.99 -1.22
C MET A 234 0.98 -17.25 -1.07
N PHE A 235 0.86 -16.11 -1.71
CA PHE A 235 -0.42 -15.43 -1.81
C PHE A 235 -0.69 -14.97 -3.23
N LEU A 236 -1.97 -14.91 -3.56
CA LEU A 236 -2.54 -14.26 -4.73
C LEU A 236 -3.61 -13.29 -4.27
N ASP A 237 -3.51 -12.02 -4.67
CA ASP A 237 -4.52 -11.00 -4.42
C ASP A 237 -5.05 -10.45 -5.74
N LEU A 238 -6.35 -10.55 -5.93
CA LEU A 238 -7.07 -9.97 -7.05
C LEU A 238 -7.94 -8.84 -6.53
N SER A 239 -7.84 -7.67 -7.14
CA SER A 239 -8.61 -6.51 -6.69
C SER A 239 -9.07 -5.63 -7.84
N VAL A 240 -10.13 -4.86 -7.60
CA VAL A 240 -10.63 -3.84 -8.50
C VAL A 240 -10.86 -2.58 -7.70
N THR A 241 -10.35 -1.45 -8.19
CA THR A 241 -10.58 -0.12 -7.62
C THR A 241 -11.41 0.71 -8.57
N HIS A 242 -12.49 1.30 -8.07
CA HIS A 242 -13.27 2.32 -8.77
C HIS A 242 -12.89 3.70 -8.25
N TYR A 243 -12.52 4.58 -9.17
CA TYR A 243 -12.09 5.95 -8.88
C TYR A 243 -13.28 6.92 -8.88
N GLY A 244 -13.32 7.83 -7.91
CA GLY A 244 -14.31 8.86 -7.83
C GLY A 244 -14.05 10.04 -8.80
N SER A 245 -15.06 10.90 -8.94
CA SER A 245 -15.10 12.00 -9.92
C SER A 245 -13.93 12.97 -9.81
N GLY A 246 -13.43 13.28 -8.61
CA GLY A 246 -12.25 14.14 -8.47
C GLY A 246 -11.00 13.61 -9.17
N ILE A 247 -10.92 12.30 -9.44
CA ILE A 247 -9.85 11.69 -10.25
C ILE A 247 -10.30 11.53 -11.70
N THR A 248 -11.50 10.99 -11.94
CA THR A 248 -11.96 10.66 -13.31
C THR A 248 -12.27 11.89 -14.17
N ASP A 249 -12.54 13.04 -13.58
CA ASP A 249 -12.75 14.30 -14.30
C ASP A 249 -11.43 14.96 -14.76
N SER A 250 -10.28 14.43 -14.29
CA SER A 250 -8.97 14.92 -14.74
C SER A 250 -8.71 14.56 -16.19
N PRO A 251 -8.22 15.50 -17.02
CA PRO A 251 -7.85 15.19 -18.42
C PRO A 251 -6.69 14.19 -18.54
N LEU A 252 -5.98 13.92 -17.43
CA LEU A 252 -4.94 12.90 -17.36
C LEU A 252 -5.50 11.48 -17.30
N VAL A 253 -6.78 11.32 -17.01
CA VAL A 253 -7.42 10.02 -16.68
C VAL A 253 -8.41 9.64 -17.75
N ASP A 254 -8.39 8.37 -18.17
CA ASP A 254 -9.35 7.80 -19.13
C ASP A 254 -10.11 6.59 -18.57
N ARG A 255 -9.87 6.25 -17.29
CA ARG A 255 -10.45 5.05 -16.68
C ARG A 255 -11.01 5.34 -15.30
N SER A 256 -12.24 4.90 -15.10
CA SER A 256 -12.87 4.93 -13.77
C SER A 256 -12.58 3.68 -12.94
N THR A 257 -11.98 2.64 -13.54
CA THR A 257 -11.79 1.35 -12.87
C THR A 257 -10.41 0.77 -13.20
N ALA A 258 -9.72 0.29 -12.17
CA ALA A 258 -8.41 -0.32 -12.27
C ALA A 258 -8.40 -1.72 -11.64
N PRO A 259 -8.35 -2.80 -12.43
CA PRO A 259 -8.03 -4.13 -11.93
C PRO A 259 -6.57 -4.23 -11.54
N GLY A 260 -6.30 -5.01 -10.49
CA GLY A 260 -4.97 -5.31 -9.98
C GLY A 260 -4.82 -6.78 -9.64
N LEU A 261 -3.60 -7.29 -9.82
CA LEU A 261 -3.19 -8.63 -9.44
C LEU A 261 -1.85 -8.54 -8.71
N ARG A 262 -1.72 -9.25 -7.59
CA ARG A 262 -0.49 -9.37 -6.82
C ARG A 262 -0.26 -10.82 -6.49
N LEU A 263 0.98 -11.26 -6.66
CA LEU A 263 1.45 -12.61 -6.30
C LEU A 263 2.69 -12.47 -5.44
N GLY A 264 2.84 -13.29 -4.42
CA GLY A 264 4.05 -13.28 -3.62
C GLY A 264 4.33 -14.61 -2.93
N TYR A 265 5.59 -14.78 -2.58
CA TYR A 265 6.11 -15.87 -1.76
C TYR A 265 6.78 -15.30 -0.51
N ILE A 266 6.57 -15.95 0.62
CA ILE A 266 7.07 -15.53 1.93
C ILE A 266 7.66 -16.75 2.64
N TYR A 267 8.87 -16.59 3.15
CA TYR A 267 9.51 -17.49 4.09
C TYR A 267 9.55 -16.85 5.48
N LYS A 268 9.07 -17.54 6.49
CA LYS A 268 9.06 -17.13 7.90
C LYS A 268 10.11 -17.91 8.68
N PHE A 269 10.79 -17.22 9.59
CA PHE A 269 11.83 -17.78 10.45
C PHE A 269 11.30 -18.04 11.86
#